data_ee5d1bbb248a0a6de4c5a87fffdb98da
#
_entry.id   ee5d1bbb248a0a6de4c5a87fffdb98da
#
_cell.length_a   1.000
_cell.length_b   1.000
_cell.length_c   1.000
_cell.angle_alpha   90.00
_cell.angle_beta   90.00
_cell.angle_gamma   90.00
#
_symmetry.space_group_name_H-M   'P 1'
#
loop_
_entity.id
_entity.type
_entity.pdbx_description
1 polymer ?
#
loop_
_entity_poly.entity_id
_entity_poly.type
_entity_poly.pdbx_seq_one_letter_code
_entity_poly.pdbx_strand_id
1 'polypeptide(L)'
;TAARRRLDVLDTKIKISGVKQDQIRDLIKKQELALSYRHITSPIDGVVGTIRRFKGEYLEDGVNILMLHDPKSYWIEANIDESQIRHVTVGQEVLINLDAYPFSDFYGKVRRIGSITTTEMGAGGSVSGSGKLGGWVERVPVRISLENPPPNLTPGMRADVNVRIYKNIKLW
;
A
#
# COMPACT_ATOMS: atom_id res chain seq x y z
N THR A 1 -26.02 47.00 43.80
CA THR A 1 -25.30 47.06 45.06
C THR A 1 -23.86 46.53 44.86
N ALA A 2 -22.91 47.04 45.66
CA ALA A 2 -21.46 46.69 45.52
C ALA A 2 -21.20 45.17 45.56
N ALA A 3 -21.94 44.42 46.31
CA ALA A 3 -21.82 42.94 46.42
C ALA A 3 -22.13 42.23 45.11
N ARG A 4 -23.16 42.63 44.37
CA ARG A 4 -23.44 42.04 43.07
C ARG A 4 -22.36 42.26 42.03
N ARG A 5 -21.77 43.48 42.00
CA ARG A 5 -20.62 43.77 41.11
C ARG A 5 -19.40 42.92 41.43
N ARG A 6 -19.15 42.61 42.70
CA ARG A 6 -18.07 41.70 43.10
C ARG A 6 -18.29 40.27 42.64
N LEU A 7 -19.52 39.76 42.69
CA LEU A 7 -19.86 38.46 42.19
C LEU A 7 -19.68 38.39 40.68
N ASP A 8 -20.11 39.37 39.93
CA ASP A 8 -19.96 39.43 38.47
C ASP A 8 -18.49 39.41 38.04
N VAL A 9 -17.63 40.12 38.80
CA VAL A 9 -16.20 40.14 38.58
C VAL A 9 -15.57 38.78 38.88
N LEU A 10 -16.01 38.09 39.94
CA LEU A 10 -15.50 36.76 40.27
C LEU A 10 -15.95 35.72 39.23
N ASP A 11 -17.20 35.76 38.79
CA ASP A 11 -17.69 34.87 37.71
C ASP A 11 -16.90 35.08 36.40
N THR A 12 -16.61 36.34 36.09
CA THR A 12 -15.81 36.66 34.91
C THR A 12 -14.40 36.12 35.04
N LYS A 13 -13.77 36.24 36.22
CA LYS A 13 -12.44 35.68 36.49
C LYS A 13 -12.44 34.15 36.38
N ILE A 14 -13.46 33.48 36.89
CA ILE A 14 -13.63 32.03 36.79
C ILE A 14 -13.72 31.61 35.32
N LYS A 15 -14.55 32.27 34.51
CA LYS A 15 -14.69 32.03 33.09
C LYS A 15 -13.36 32.23 32.35
N ILE A 16 -12.66 33.31 32.61
CA ILE A 16 -11.34 33.60 32.02
C ILE A 16 -10.31 32.53 32.43
N SER A 17 -10.33 32.08 33.67
CA SER A 17 -9.47 31.01 34.16
C SER A 17 -9.78 29.67 33.44
N GLY A 18 -11.08 29.36 33.25
CA GLY A 18 -11.51 28.18 32.50
C GLY A 18 -10.98 28.19 31.05
N VAL A 19 -11.17 29.32 30.36
CA VAL A 19 -10.67 29.48 28.98
C VAL A 19 -9.16 29.33 28.91
N LYS A 20 -8.43 29.91 29.86
CA LYS A 20 -6.96 29.73 29.92
C LYS A 20 -6.56 28.28 30.17
N GLN A 21 -7.26 27.56 31.01
CA GLN A 21 -7.00 26.12 31.23
C GLN A 21 -7.21 25.31 29.96
N ASP A 22 -8.29 25.58 29.22
CA ASP A 22 -8.55 24.90 27.95
C ASP A 22 -7.47 25.20 26.91
N GLN A 23 -7.04 26.45 26.81
CA GLN A 23 -5.92 26.82 25.91
C GLN A 23 -4.63 26.09 26.27
N ILE A 24 -4.32 25.97 27.57
CA ILE A 24 -3.12 25.23 28.02
C ILE A 24 -3.25 23.73 27.69
N ARG A 25 -4.43 23.15 27.90
CA ARG A 25 -4.69 21.74 27.53
C ARG A 25 -4.49 21.50 26.03
N ASP A 26 -4.97 22.41 25.20
CA ASP A 26 -4.81 22.31 23.76
C ASP A 26 -3.33 22.43 23.34
N LEU A 27 -2.57 23.32 24.00
CA LEU A 27 -1.12 23.41 23.80
C LEU A 27 -0.40 22.13 24.21
N ILE A 28 -0.75 21.54 25.34
CA ILE A 28 -0.19 20.27 25.79
C ILE A 28 -0.46 19.17 24.75
N LYS A 29 -1.72 19.00 24.33
CA LYS A 29 -2.09 18.02 23.29
C LYS A 29 -1.30 18.22 21.99
N LYS A 30 -1.12 19.47 21.58
CA LYS A 30 -0.34 19.78 20.38
C LYS A 30 1.13 19.37 20.54
N GLN A 31 1.72 19.58 21.72
CA GLN A 31 3.10 19.18 21.99
C GLN A 31 3.24 17.65 22.13
N GLU A 32 2.28 16.99 22.76
CA GLU A 32 2.25 15.53 22.85
C GLU A 32 2.15 14.89 21.46
N LEU A 33 1.30 15.45 20.58
CA LEU A 33 1.19 15.00 19.20
C LEU A 33 2.50 15.21 18.44
N ALA A 34 3.14 16.36 18.58
CA ALA A 34 4.45 16.65 17.98
C ALA A 34 5.56 15.70 18.48
N LEU A 35 5.49 15.31 19.75
CA LEU A 35 6.40 14.34 20.33
C LEU A 35 6.14 12.92 19.80
N SER A 36 4.87 12.54 19.63
CA SER A 36 4.52 11.23 19.10
C SER A 36 5.02 11.00 17.67
N TYR A 37 5.04 12.04 16.84
CA TYR A 37 5.61 11.96 15.49
C TYR A 37 7.12 11.75 15.45
N ARG A 38 7.83 12.04 16.55
CA ARG A 38 9.27 11.76 16.66
C ARG A 38 9.58 10.33 17.06
N HIS A 39 8.58 9.57 17.46
CA HIS A 39 8.71 8.17 17.81
C HIS A 39 8.00 7.31 16.78
N ILE A 40 8.77 6.82 15.81
CA ILE A 40 8.25 6.04 14.68
C ILE A 40 8.21 4.58 15.09
N THR A 41 7.02 3.99 15.08
CA THR A 41 6.81 2.56 15.34
C THR A 41 6.31 1.87 14.08
N SER A 42 6.60 0.57 13.95
CA SER A 42 6.08 -0.23 12.85
C SER A 42 4.55 -0.33 12.94
N PRO A 43 3.81 -0.05 11.86
CA PRO A 43 2.36 -0.24 11.83
C PRO A 43 1.94 -1.69 11.62
N ILE A 44 2.88 -2.59 11.29
CA ILE A 44 2.61 -4.00 11.00
C ILE A 44 3.68 -4.89 11.63
N ASP A 45 3.29 -6.13 11.93
CA ASP A 45 4.23 -7.20 12.22
C ASP A 45 4.78 -7.73 10.91
N GLY A 46 6.06 -7.54 10.66
CA GLY A 46 6.64 -7.88 9.36
C GLY A 46 8.15 -7.96 9.36
N VAL A 47 8.70 -8.16 8.18
CA VAL A 47 10.14 -8.25 7.93
C VAL A 47 10.62 -6.96 7.28
N VAL A 48 11.78 -6.46 7.74
CA VAL A 48 12.45 -5.32 7.13
C VAL A 48 13.09 -5.77 5.83
N GLY A 49 12.59 -5.27 4.71
CA GLY A 49 13.13 -5.57 3.38
C GLY A 49 14.33 -4.72 3.03
N THR A 50 14.21 -3.40 3.19
CA THR A 50 15.29 -2.47 2.82
C THR A 50 15.34 -1.31 3.81
N ILE A 51 16.54 -1.00 4.28
CA ILE A 51 16.83 0.19 5.09
C ILE A 51 17.41 1.25 4.16
N ARG A 52 16.79 2.43 4.11
CA ARG A 52 17.22 3.53 3.23
C ARG A 52 17.95 4.62 3.96
N ARG A 53 17.80 4.70 5.29
CA ARG A 53 18.38 5.74 6.12
C ARG A 53 19.03 5.15 7.37
N PHE A 54 20.14 5.73 7.77
CA PHE A 54 20.93 5.23 8.89
C PHE A 54 20.92 6.22 10.07
N LYS A 55 21.32 5.73 11.22
CA LYS A 55 21.43 6.53 12.44
C LYS A 55 22.40 7.69 12.24
N GLY A 56 21.96 8.90 12.57
CA GLY A 56 22.77 10.13 12.46
C GLY A 56 22.49 10.96 11.21
N GLU A 57 21.66 10.45 10.27
CA GLU A 57 21.22 11.23 9.12
C GLU A 57 20.09 12.20 9.50
N TYR A 58 20.12 13.38 8.90
CA TYR A 58 18.99 14.31 8.96
C TYR A 58 17.89 13.86 8.03
N LEU A 59 16.66 13.85 8.52
CA LEU A 59 15.47 13.44 7.77
C LEU A 59 14.54 14.61 7.57
N GLU A 60 14.11 14.81 6.35
CA GLU A 60 13.02 15.70 6.02
C GLU A 60 11.68 14.97 6.13
N ASP A 61 10.60 15.74 6.25
CA ASP A 61 9.25 15.18 6.33
C ASP A 61 8.90 14.44 5.02
N GLY A 62 8.31 13.25 5.15
CA GLY A 62 7.89 12.43 4.01
C GLY A 62 8.98 11.54 3.39
N VAL A 63 10.18 11.53 3.92
CA VAL A 63 11.26 10.65 3.43
C VAL A 63 11.06 9.21 3.90
N ASN A 64 11.15 8.27 2.95
CA ASN A 64 11.09 6.84 3.25
C ASN A 64 12.34 6.38 4.02
N ILE A 65 12.16 5.89 5.23
CA ILE A 65 13.23 5.42 6.10
C ILE A 65 13.58 3.96 5.82
N LEU A 66 12.58 3.11 5.75
CA LEU A 66 12.72 1.68 5.51
C LEU A 66 11.47 1.11 4.84
N MET A 67 11.61 -0.05 4.25
CA MET A 67 10.50 -0.79 3.67
C MET A 67 10.22 -2.04 4.50
N LEU A 68 8.96 -2.20 4.88
CA LEU A 68 8.45 -3.37 5.60
C LEU A 68 7.51 -4.16 4.70
N HIS A 69 7.49 -5.47 4.84
CA HIS A 69 6.48 -6.31 4.21
C HIS A 69 5.99 -7.39 5.19
N ASP A 70 4.74 -7.79 5.02
CA ASP A 70 4.16 -8.92 5.73
C ASP A 70 4.47 -10.22 4.97
N PRO A 71 5.22 -11.17 5.55
CA PRO A 71 5.55 -12.43 4.89
C PRO A 71 4.36 -13.37 4.70
N LYS A 72 3.20 -13.04 5.26
CA LYS A 72 1.97 -13.84 5.09
C LYS A 72 1.04 -13.30 4.01
N SER A 73 1.31 -12.10 3.51
CA SER A 73 0.44 -11.38 2.58
C SER A 73 1.11 -11.15 1.23
N TYR A 74 1.36 -12.23 0.49
CA TYR A 74 1.88 -12.14 -0.88
C TYR A 74 0.75 -12.20 -1.90
N TRP A 75 0.90 -11.42 -2.96
CA TRP A 75 0.10 -11.51 -4.16
C TRP A 75 0.98 -11.33 -5.39
N ILE A 76 0.50 -11.83 -6.51
CA ILE A 76 1.13 -11.62 -7.81
C ILE A 76 0.31 -10.58 -8.56
N GLU A 77 0.98 -9.62 -9.15
CA GLU A 77 0.38 -8.65 -10.04
C GLU A 77 0.78 -8.99 -11.46
N ALA A 78 -0.18 -9.51 -12.23
CA ALA A 78 -0.01 -9.86 -13.62
C ALA A 78 -0.58 -8.75 -14.50
N ASN A 79 0.22 -8.23 -15.42
CA ASN A 79 -0.20 -7.24 -16.39
C ASN A 79 -0.68 -7.94 -17.66
N ILE A 80 -2.00 -8.09 -17.81
CA ILE A 80 -2.65 -8.80 -18.91
C ILE A 80 -3.05 -7.80 -20.00
N ASP A 81 -2.82 -8.13 -21.26
CA ASP A 81 -3.20 -7.29 -22.38
C ASP A 81 -4.73 -7.10 -22.42
N GLU A 82 -5.18 -5.88 -22.69
CA GLU A 82 -6.59 -5.51 -22.72
C GLU A 82 -7.40 -6.44 -23.63
N SER A 83 -6.84 -6.84 -24.77
CA SER A 83 -7.49 -7.77 -25.70
C SER A 83 -7.83 -9.14 -25.09
N GLN A 84 -7.09 -9.55 -24.06
CA GLN A 84 -7.23 -10.86 -23.40
C GLN A 84 -8.06 -10.79 -22.13
N ILE A 85 -8.20 -9.61 -21.51
CA ILE A 85 -8.84 -9.43 -20.21
C ILE A 85 -10.30 -9.95 -20.19
N ARG A 86 -11.00 -9.92 -21.33
CA ARG A 86 -12.37 -10.45 -21.48
C ARG A 86 -12.51 -11.92 -21.12
N HIS A 87 -11.41 -12.67 -21.14
CA HIS A 87 -11.39 -14.10 -20.83
C HIS A 87 -10.99 -14.39 -19.39
N VAL A 88 -10.68 -13.35 -18.60
CA VAL A 88 -10.25 -13.48 -17.22
C VAL A 88 -11.41 -13.13 -16.31
N THR A 89 -11.70 -14.00 -15.35
CA THR A 89 -12.76 -13.80 -14.37
C THR A 89 -12.23 -13.96 -12.95
N VAL A 90 -12.84 -13.22 -12.02
CA VAL A 90 -12.50 -13.35 -10.60
C VAL A 90 -12.83 -14.77 -10.11
N GLY A 91 -11.94 -15.37 -9.34
CA GLY A 91 -12.04 -16.74 -8.85
C GLY A 91 -11.45 -17.81 -9.78
N GLN A 92 -10.98 -17.43 -10.96
CA GLN A 92 -10.37 -18.33 -11.92
C GLN A 92 -9.03 -18.88 -11.41
N GLU A 93 -8.79 -20.17 -11.63
CA GLU A 93 -7.53 -20.83 -11.28
C GLU A 93 -6.41 -20.41 -12.20
N VAL A 94 -5.24 -20.24 -11.62
CA VAL A 94 -4.06 -19.76 -12.29
C VAL A 94 -2.87 -20.64 -11.92
N LEU A 95 -2.12 -21.08 -12.93
CA LEU A 95 -0.83 -21.72 -12.76
C LEU A 95 0.25 -20.64 -12.72
N ILE A 96 1.13 -20.72 -11.73
CA ILE A 96 2.14 -19.72 -11.44
C ILE A 96 3.50 -20.39 -11.42
N ASN A 97 4.40 -19.92 -12.23
CA ASN A 97 5.79 -20.38 -12.27
C ASN A 97 6.67 -19.22 -11.77
N LEU A 98 7.38 -19.45 -10.67
CA LEU A 98 8.31 -18.49 -10.09
C LEU A 98 9.70 -18.72 -10.66
N ASP A 99 10.36 -17.69 -11.17
CA ASP A 99 11.73 -17.78 -11.70
C ASP A 99 12.73 -18.31 -10.66
N ALA A 100 12.48 -18.01 -9.37
CA ALA A 100 13.29 -18.50 -8.28
C ALA A 100 13.11 -20.01 -7.99
N TYR A 101 12.02 -20.62 -8.48
CA TYR A 101 11.67 -22.03 -8.25
C TYR A 101 11.24 -22.71 -9.57
N PRO A 102 12.17 -22.88 -10.55
CA PRO A 102 11.81 -23.28 -11.91
C PRO A 102 11.26 -24.71 -12.04
N PHE A 103 11.41 -25.54 -11.01
CA PHE A 103 10.93 -26.94 -10.99
C PHE A 103 9.67 -27.13 -10.13
N SER A 104 9.03 -26.04 -9.73
CA SER A 104 7.87 -26.10 -8.86
C SER A 104 6.72 -25.27 -9.43
N ASP A 105 5.59 -25.91 -9.60
CA ASP A 105 4.36 -25.28 -10.03
C ASP A 105 3.57 -24.81 -8.81
N PHE A 106 3.16 -23.56 -8.82
CA PHE A 106 2.31 -22.97 -7.79
C PHE A 106 0.94 -22.68 -8.37
N TYR A 107 -0.05 -22.69 -7.50
CA TYR A 107 -1.43 -22.42 -7.89
C TYR A 107 -1.93 -21.18 -7.15
N GLY A 108 -2.85 -20.49 -7.82
CA GLY A 108 -3.47 -19.32 -7.28
C GLY A 108 -4.84 -19.06 -7.89
N LYS A 109 -5.49 -18.01 -7.41
CA LYS A 109 -6.80 -17.58 -7.93
C LYS A 109 -6.80 -16.10 -8.21
N VAL A 110 -7.46 -15.72 -9.29
CA VAL A 110 -7.71 -14.30 -9.60
C VAL A 110 -8.56 -13.69 -8.49
N ARG A 111 -8.01 -12.71 -7.78
CA ARG A 111 -8.70 -12.00 -6.69
C ARG A 111 -9.38 -10.73 -7.17
N ARG A 112 -8.69 -10.00 -8.02
CA ARG A 112 -9.17 -8.69 -8.48
C ARG A 112 -8.61 -8.39 -9.86
N ILE A 113 -9.45 -7.81 -10.70
CA ILE A 113 -9.08 -7.25 -12.00
C ILE A 113 -9.07 -5.72 -11.82
N GLY A 114 -8.02 -5.06 -12.25
CA GLY A 114 -7.92 -3.60 -12.22
C GLY A 114 -8.97 -2.97 -13.13
N SER A 115 -9.47 -1.82 -12.73
CA SER A 115 -10.41 -1.01 -13.51
C SER A 115 -9.72 0.09 -14.34
N ILE A 116 -8.41 0.21 -14.21
CA ILE A 116 -7.60 1.26 -14.84
C ILE A 116 -6.39 0.58 -15.46
N THR A 117 -5.99 1.00 -16.65
CA THR A 117 -4.81 0.46 -17.34
C THR A 117 -3.52 0.92 -16.68
N THR A 118 -2.43 0.19 -16.87
CA THR A 118 -1.11 0.53 -16.31
C THR A 118 -0.58 1.85 -16.87
N THR A 119 -0.98 2.23 -18.06
CA THR A 119 -0.60 3.50 -18.70
C THR A 119 -1.20 4.70 -17.97
N GLU A 120 -2.49 4.62 -17.58
CA GLU A 120 -3.15 5.68 -16.83
C GLU A 120 -2.67 5.77 -15.37
N MET A 121 -2.23 4.66 -14.79
CA MET A 121 -1.65 4.66 -13.43
C MET A 121 -0.25 5.28 -13.35
N GLY A 122 0.34 5.72 -14.48
CA GLY A 122 1.69 6.26 -14.49
C GLY A 122 2.79 5.20 -14.25
N ALA A 123 2.41 3.93 -14.19
CA ALA A 123 3.35 2.81 -14.06
C ALA A 123 4.01 2.44 -15.41
N GLY A 124 3.52 3.01 -16.51
CA GLY A 124 4.21 3.02 -17.79
C GLY A 124 5.41 3.93 -17.67
N GLY A 125 6.58 3.39 -17.33
CA GLY A 125 7.80 4.13 -17.28
C GLY A 125 7.93 4.99 -18.53
N SER A 126 8.27 6.26 -18.36
CA SER A 126 8.54 7.19 -19.45
C SER A 126 9.51 6.54 -20.43
N VAL A 127 9.00 6.01 -21.52
CA VAL A 127 9.81 5.64 -22.66
C VAL A 127 10.18 6.95 -23.34
N SER A 128 11.11 7.66 -22.71
CA SER A 128 11.85 8.73 -23.33
C SER A 128 12.84 8.06 -24.27
N GLY A 129 12.60 8.19 -25.54
CA GLY A 129 13.63 8.02 -26.53
C GLY A 129 13.46 6.86 -27.48
N SER A 130 13.36 7.25 -28.72
CA SER A 130 13.57 6.49 -29.94
C SER A 130 12.30 5.96 -30.63
N GLY A 131 11.86 6.73 -31.60
CA GLY A 131 10.81 6.46 -32.57
C GLY A 131 10.80 5.05 -33.14
N LYS A 132 10.02 4.18 -32.52
CA LYS A 132 9.41 3.04 -33.17
C LYS A 132 7.91 3.18 -32.99
N LEU A 133 7.23 3.27 -34.11
CA LEU A 133 5.79 3.09 -34.29
C LEU A 133 5.39 1.66 -33.86
N GLY A 134 5.50 1.37 -32.58
CA GLY A 134 4.98 0.17 -31.96
C GLY A 134 3.74 0.55 -31.18
N GLY A 135 2.59 0.06 -31.60
CA GLY A 135 1.31 0.33 -30.96
C GLY A 135 1.40 0.12 -29.44
N TRP A 136 0.85 1.06 -28.70
CA TRP A 136 0.74 1.00 -27.25
C TRP A 136 -0.18 -0.15 -26.91
N VAL A 137 0.35 -1.18 -26.32
CA VAL A 137 -0.48 -2.29 -25.78
C VAL A 137 -0.88 -1.90 -24.38
N GLU A 138 -2.14 -1.57 -24.20
CA GLU A 138 -2.69 -1.29 -22.89
C GLU A 138 -2.80 -2.60 -22.09
N ARG A 139 -2.37 -2.54 -20.83
CA ARG A 139 -2.38 -3.68 -19.92
C ARG A 139 -3.19 -3.39 -18.69
N VAL A 140 -3.95 -4.36 -18.28
CA VAL A 140 -4.79 -4.31 -17.08
C VAL A 140 -4.10 -5.09 -15.96
N PRO A 141 -3.86 -4.49 -14.80
CA PRO A 141 -3.26 -5.20 -13.67
C PRO A 141 -4.28 -6.15 -13.05
N VAL A 142 -3.90 -7.40 -12.91
CA VAL A 142 -4.72 -8.47 -12.31
C VAL A 142 -3.99 -8.96 -11.05
N ARG A 143 -4.67 -8.90 -9.90
CA ARG A 143 -4.15 -9.48 -8.66
C ARG A 143 -4.56 -10.93 -8.51
N ILE A 144 -3.56 -11.75 -8.22
CA ILE A 144 -3.68 -13.19 -8.07
C ILE A 144 -3.19 -13.56 -6.68
N SER A 145 -3.98 -14.33 -5.93
CA SER A 145 -3.52 -14.91 -4.67
C SER A 145 -2.59 -16.07 -4.94
N LEU A 146 -1.56 -16.22 -4.14
CA LEU A 146 -0.69 -17.37 -4.16
C LEU A 146 -1.15 -18.36 -3.08
N GLU A 147 -1.46 -19.59 -3.48
CA GLU A 147 -1.76 -20.69 -2.56
C GLU A 147 -0.43 -21.38 -2.19
N ASN A 148 -0.20 -21.59 -0.91
CA ASN A 148 1.03 -22.19 -0.37
C ASN A 148 2.33 -21.52 -0.87
N PRO A 149 2.59 -20.27 -0.45
CA PRO A 149 3.81 -19.58 -0.82
C PRO A 149 5.04 -20.36 -0.36
N PRO A 150 6.11 -20.46 -1.19
CA PRO A 150 7.33 -21.12 -0.77
C PRO A 150 8.03 -20.33 0.35
N PRO A 151 8.84 -21.00 1.18
CA PRO A 151 9.68 -20.31 2.13
C PRO A 151 10.67 -19.41 1.36
N ASN A 152 11.03 -18.27 1.93
CA ASN A 152 11.97 -17.30 1.35
C ASN A 152 11.46 -16.56 0.10
N LEU A 153 10.14 -16.41 -0.04
CA LEU A 153 9.59 -15.53 -1.07
C LEU A 153 9.90 -14.07 -0.73
N THR A 154 10.42 -13.33 -1.70
CA THR A 154 10.77 -11.92 -1.53
C THR A 154 9.95 -11.05 -2.48
N PRO A 155 9.39 -9.91 -2.02
CA PRO A 155 8.71 -8.98 -2.90
C PRO A 155 9.61 -8.51 -4.04
N GLY A 156 9.05 -8.40 -5.25
CA GLY A 156 9.79 -8.02 -6.45
C GLY A 156 10.37 -9.17 -7.27
N MET A 157 10.17 -10.42 -6.85
CA MET A 157 10.47 -11.58 -7.68
C MET A 157 9.58 -11.65 -8.91
N ARG A 158 10.09 -12.19 -10.00
CA ARG A 158 9.35 -12.43 -11.23
C ARG A 158 8.55 -13.72 -11.15
N ALA A 159 7.39 -13.70 -11.78
CA ALA A 159 6.52 -14.85 -11.92
C ALA A 159 5.86 -14.84 -13.30
N ASP A 160 5.84 -15.99 -13.96
CA ASP A 160 5.05 -16.25 -15.13
C ASP A 160 3.70 -16.81 -14.72
N VAL A 161 2.65 -16.30 -15.34
CA VAL A 161 1.27 -16.58 -14.95
C VAL A 161 0.49 -17.15 -16.15
N ASN A 162 -0.01 -18.35 -16.00
CA ASN A 162 -0.86 -19.00 -17.00
C ASN A 162 -2.30 -19.10 -16.47
N VAL A 163 -3.18 -18.27 -17.00
CA VAL A 163 -4.60 -18.26 -16.63
C VAL A 163 -5.32 -19.32 -17.45
N ARG A 164 -5.94 -20.29 -16.78
CA ARG A 164 -6.70 -21.36 -17.45
C ARG A 164 -8.03 -20.80 -17.99
N ILE A 165 -8.10 -20.52 -19.27
CA ILE A 165 -9.26 -19.88 -19.93
C ILE A 165 -10.43 -20.84 -20.09
N TYR A 166 -10.20 -22.16 -20.21
CA TYR A 166 -11.25 -23.14 -20.43
C TYR A 166 -11.36 -24.15 -19.29
N LYS A 167 -12.49 -24.13 -18.60
CA LYS A 167 -12.95 -25.25 -17.79
C LYS A 167 -13.77 -26.18 -18.70
N ASN A 168 -13.27 -27.37 -18.96
CA ASN A 168 -13.96 -28.45 -19.69
C ASN A 168 -14.13 -28.28 -21.22
N ILE A 169 -13.09 -28.60 -21.97
CA ILE A 169 -13.32 -29.18 -23.30
C ILE A 169 -13.74 -30.64 -23.06
N LYS A 170 -15.03 -30.93 -23.10
CA LYS A 170 -15.50 -32.31 -23.28
C LYS A 170 -15.09 -32.73 -24.69
N LEU A 171 -14.06 -33.56 -24.78
CA LEU A 171 -13.81 -34.31 -26.01
C LEU A 171 -14.95 -35.35 -26.13
N TRP A 172 -15.72 -35.23 -27.19
CA TRP A 172 -16.74 -36.20 -27.59
C TRP A 172 -16.06 -37.47 -28.02
#